data_f0487864641fe5b9b4422e4f21b2b72a
#
_entry.id   f0487864641fe5b9b4422e4f21b2b72a
#
_cell.length_a   1.000
_cell.length_b   1.000
_cell.length_c   1.000
_cell.angle_alpha   90.00
_cell.angle_beta   90.00
_cell.angle_gamma   90.00
#
_symmetry.space_group_name_H-M   'P 1'
#
loop_
_entity.id
_entity.type
_entity.pdbx_description
1 polymer ?
#
loop_
_entity_poly.entity_id
_entity_poly.type
_entity_poly.pdbx_seq_one_letter_code
_entity_poly.pdbx_strand_id
1 'polypeptide(L)'
;MDAITFFLSRYGDLHTGLVDGLLAKLPEAHLRTRPHPGVNTIAWLLWHSARIEDVAVNRFLADRPQVLDDGWFERLAVARRDVGTGMSDAEVDELSARIDLQALRGYWDATSVRTLALVETLRGSDLEAAVPGERVRSVVRSESAVAPGVEWLTDFWAGGRTRAWILAQTALLHPYGHYYEARVAAGLWGARSP
;
A
#
# COMPACT_ATOMS: atom_id res chain seq x y z
N MET A 1 -25.84 -6.62 -5.63
CA MET A 1 -24.60 -6.51 -4.80
C MET A 1 -24.38 -5.02 -4.58
N ASP A 2 -24.30 -4.60 -3.33
CA ASP A 2 -23.98 -3.22 -2.99
C ASP A 2 -22.47 -2.95 -3.06
N ALA A 3 -22.08 -1.65 -2.97
CA ALA A 3 -20.69 -1.24 -3.11
C ALA A 3 -19.76 -1.81 -2.01
N ILE A 4 -20.27 -1.96 -0.79
CA ILE A 4 -19.48 -2.51 0.34
C ILE A 4 -19.22 -4.00 0.11
N THR A 5 -20.25 -4.76 -0.24
CA THR A 5 -20.11 -6.19 -0.58
C THR A 5 -19.15 -6.40 -1.75
N PHE A 6 -19.23 -5.55 -2.79
CA PHE A 6 -18.29 -5.60 -3.92
C PHE A 6 -16.86 -5.32 -3.47
N PHE A 7 -16.67 -4.26 -2.67
CA PHE A 7 -15.35 -3.91 -2.14
C PHE A 7 -14.76 -5.07 -1.36
N LEU A 8 -15.49 -5.61 -0.37
CA LEU A 8 -15.02 -6.70 0.49
C LEU A 8 -14.62 -7.94 -0.32
N SER A 9 -15.39 -8.30 -1.35
CA SER A 9 -15.07 -9.42 -2.23
C SER A 9 -13.75 -9.19 -2.97
N ARG A 10 -13.58 -8.02 -3.61
CA ARG A 10 -12.37 -7.72 -4.38
C ARG A 10 -11.14 -7.53 -3.49
N TYR A 11 -11.33 -6.92 -2.33
CA TYR A 11 -10.30 -6.73 -1.34
C TYR A 11 -9.79 -8.07 -0.78
N GLY A 12 -10.71 -8.98 -0.43
CA GLY A 12 -10.35 -10.33 -0.01
C GLY A 12 -9.56 -11.09 -1.06
N ASP A 13 -10.00 -11.06 -2.33
CA ASP A 13 -9.27 -11.68 -3.44
C ASP A 13 -7.83 -11.16 -3.55
N LEU A 14 -7.62 -9.85 -3.40
CA LEU A 14 -6.29 -9.25 -3.46
C LEU A 14 -5.39 -9.72 -2.31
N HIS A 15 -5.85 -9.59 -1.08
CA HIS A 15 -5.03 -9.80 0.11
C HIS A 15 -4.77 -11.28 0.40
N THR A 16 -5.75 -12.16 0.23
CA THR A 16 -5.62 -13.59 0.60
C THR A 16 -5.35 -14.49 -0.61
N GLY A 17 -5.80 -14.12 -1.78
CA GLY A 17 -5.66 -14.95 -2.97
C GLY A 17 -4.46 -14.61 -3.83
N LEU A 18 -4.38 -13.33 -4.25
CA LEU A 18 -3.43 -12.93 -5.28
C LEU A 18 -2.02 -12.69 -4.71
N VAL A 19 -1.90 -11.94 -3.64
CA VAL A 19 -0.60 -11.59 -3.03
C VAL A 19 0.04 -12.82 -2.42
N ASP A 20 -0.72 -13.64 -1.68
CA ASP A 20 -0.22 -14.88 -1.11
C ASP A 20 0.24 -15.87 -2.17
N GLY A 21 -0.56 -16.03 -3.21
CA GLY A 21 -0.22 -16.88 -4.34
C GLY A 21 1.04 -16.44 -5.09
N LEU A 22 1.32 -15.14 -5.13
CA LEU A 22 2.55 -14.61 -5.72
C LEU A 22 3.76 -14.89 -4.82
N LEU A 23 3.66 -14.56 -3.52
CA LEU A 23 4.75 -14.71 -2.56
C LEU A 23 5.15 -16.18 -2.35
N ALA A 24 4.18 -17.11 -2.35
CA ALA A 24 4.45 -18.52 -2.19
C ALA A 24 5.26 -19.15 -3.33
N LYS A 25 5.31 -18.49 -4.48
CA LYS A 25 5.94 -19.05 -5.71
C LYS A 25 7.33 -18.48 -5.99
N LEU A 26 7.73 -17.41 -5.31
CA LEU A 26 8.96 -16.71 -5.65
C LEU A 26 10.05 -16.92 -4.59
N PRO A 27 11.29 -17.18 -5.00
CA PRO A 27 12.44 -17.13 -4.11
C PRO A 27 12.61 -15.72 -3.52
N GLU A 28 13.10 -15.64 -2.29
CA GLU A 28 13.34 -14.36 -1.60
C GLU A 28 14.21 -13.39 -2.43
N ALA A 29 15.24 -13.90 -3.09
CA ALA A 29 16.11 -13.11 -3.95
C ALA A 29 15.32 -12.38 -5.07
N HIS A 30 14.30 -13.01 -5.63
CA HIS A 30 13.45 -12.40 -6.66
C HIS A 30 12.50 -11.34 -6.11
N LEU A 31 12.15 -11.41 -4.82
CA LEU A 31 11.37 -10.36 -4.16
C LEU A 31 12.19 -9.08 -3.96
N ARG A 32 13.49 -9.23 -3.67
CA ARG A 32 14.40 -8.15 -3.27
C ARG A 32 15.11 -7.46 -4.42
N THR A 33 15.20 -8.09 -5.60
CA THR A 33 15.99 -7.57 -6.72
C THR A 33 15.13 -7.23 -7.93
N ARG A 34 15.59 -6.27 -8.73
CA ARG A 34 14.91 -5.89 -9.97
C ARG A 34 15.17 -6.93 -11.06
N PRO A 35 14.14 -7.40 -11.76
CA PRO A 35 14.35 -8.25 -12.92
C PRO A 35 14.91 -7.48 -14.13
N HIS A 36 14.67 -6.17 -14.21
CA HIS A 36 15.11 -5.29 -15.29
C HIS A 36 15.20 -3.84 -14.80
N PRO A 37 16.12 -2.99 -15.33
CA PRO A 37 16.10 -1.55 -15.08
C PRO A 37 14.72 -0.93 -15.39
N GLY A 38 14.23 -0.05 -14.53
CA GLY A 38 12.92 0.58 -14.66
C GLY A 38 11.72 -0.28 -14.20
N VAL A 39 11.95 -1.50 -13.69
CA VAL A 39 10.93 -2.31 -13.01
C VAL A 39 11.21 -2.32 -11.52
N ASN A 40 10.20 -2.06 -10.70
CA ASN A 40 10.34 -2.07 -9.24
C ASN A 40 10.55 -3.48 -8.69
N THR A 41 11.16 -3.56 -7.51
CA THR A 41 11.23 -4.81 -6.75
C THR A 41 9.86 -5.17 -6.18
N ILE A 42 9.57 -6.46 -6.05
CA ILE A 42 8.29 -6.92 -5.50
C ILE A 42 8.17 -6.53 -4.01
N ALA A 43 9.26 -6.58 -3.26
CA ALA A 43 9.27 -6.16 -1.86
C ALA A 43 8.87 -4.69 -1.69
N TRP A 44 9.39 -3.80 -2.54
CA TRP A 44 9.00 -2.40 -2.52
C TRP A 44 7.54 -2.21 -2.92
N LEU A 45 7.06 -2.87 -3.97
CA LEU A 45 5.67 -2.78 -4.42
C LEU A 45 4.68 -3.14 -3.30
N LEU A 46 4.96 -4.19 -2.55
CA LEU A 46 4.13 -4.61 -1.42
C LEU A 46 4.21 -3.62 -0.25
N TRP A 47 5.42 -3.17 0.10
CA TRP A 47 5.61 -2.18 1.16
C TRP A 47 4.91 -0.86 0.80
N HIS A 48 5.11 -0.34 -0.39
CA HIS A 48 4.51 0.90 -0.88
C HIS A 48 2.97 0.82 -0.86
N SER A 49 2.39 -0.28 -1.33
CA SER A 49 0.95 -0.49 -1.32
C SER A 49 0.40 -0.50 0.10
N ALA A 50 1.01 -1.24 1.02
CA ALA A 50 0.59 -1.29 2.42
C ALA A 50 0.72 0.07 3.10
N ARG A 51 1.78 0.85 2.80
CA ARG A 51 1.98 2.19 3.35
C ARG A 51 0.90 3.17 2.90
N ILE A 52 0.57 3.19 1.61
CA ILE A 52 -0.50 4.06 1.08
C ILE A 52 -1.85 3.70 1.72
N GLU A 53 -2.17 2.41 1.80
CA GLU A 53 -3.41 1.96 2.41
C GLU A 53 -3.47 2.34 3.90
N ASP A 54 -2.41 2.09 4.66
CA ASP A 54 -2.34 2.39 6.09
C ASP A 54 -2.58 3.88 6.36
N VAL A 55 -1.85 4.76 5.66
CA VAL A 55 -2.05 6.21 5.80
C VAL A 55 -3.48 6.61 5.43
N ALA A 56 -3.96 6.18 4.27
CA ALA A 56 -5.24 6.63 3.76
C ALA A 56 -6.42 6.12 4.59
N VAL A 57 -6.44 4.83 4.91
CA VAL A 57 -7.56 4.24 5.63
C VAL A 57 -7.55 4.64 7.10
N ASN A 58 -6.40 4.54 7.77
CA ASN A 58 -6.35 4.82 9.20
C ASN A 58 -6.38 6.32 9.50
N ARG A 59 -5.65 7.15 8.73
CA ARG A 59 -5.55 8.58 9.05
C ARG A 59 -6.60 9.43 8.36
N PHE A 60 -6.84 9.22 7.04
CA PHE A 60 -7.80 10.08 6.33
C PHE A 60 -9.24 9.68 6.60
N LEU A 61 -9.56 8.38 6.69
CA LEU A 61 -10.93 7.90 6.83
C LEU A 61 -11.34 7.63 8.26
N ALA A 62 -10.51 6.95 9.05
CA ALA A 62 -10.86 6.50 10.39
C ALA A 62 -10.38 7.43 11.53
N ASP A 63 -9.49 8.38 11.24
CA ASP A 63 -8.90 9.31 12.22
C ASP A 63 -8.28 8.59 13.44
N ARG A 64 -7.56 7.52 13.18
CA ARG A 64 -6.85 6.71 14.18
C ARG A 64 -5.38 6.54 13.82
N PRO A 65 -4.48 6.19 14.75
CA PRO A 65 -3.07 5.97 14.46
C PRO A 65 -2.84 4.97 13.34
N GLN A 66 -1.73 5.13 12.61
CA GLN A 66 -1.30 4.17 11.61
C GLN A 66 -0.98 2.81 12.26
N VAL A 67 -1.14 1.72 11.51
CA VAL A 67 -0.63 0.39 11.90
C VAL A 67 0.89 0.44 12.08
N LEU A 68 1.57 1.23 11.27
CA LEU A 68 3.02 1.42 11.34
C LEU A 68 3.50 1.75 12.77
N ASP A 69 2.71 2.55 13.52
CA ASP A 69 3.03 3.01 14.88
C ASP A 69 2.86 1.90 15.95
N ASP A 70 2.27 0.77 15.61
CA ASP A 70 2.13 -0.40 16.50
C ASP A 70 3.43 -1.25 16.54
N GLY A 71 4.59 -0.62 16.43
CA GLY A 71 5.91 -1.26 16.45
C GLY A 71 6.31 -1.90 15.11
N TRP A 72 5.57 -1.65 14.02
CA TRP A 72 5.93 -2.16 12.71
C TRP A 72 7.07 -1.38 12.08
N PHE A 73 7.23 -0.10 12.44
CA PHE A 73 8.32 0.72 11.94
C PHE A 73 9.69 0.08 12.20
N GLU A 74 9.91 -0.36 13.45
CA GLU A 74 11.15 -1.03 13.85
C GLU A 74 11.28 -2.43 13.26
N ARG A 75 10.17 -3.20 13.26
CA ARG A 75 10.18 -4.58 12.75
C ARG A 75 10.44 -4.67 11.25
N LEU A 76 9.96 -3.70 10.48
CA LEU A 76 10.18 -3.65 9.04
C LEU A 76 11.65 -3.39 8.67
N ALA A 77 12.47 -2.88 9.59
CA ALA A 77 13.85 -2.46 9.36
C ALA A 77 13.99 -1.40 8.24
N VAL A 78 12.99 -0.55 8.09
CA VAL A 78 12.92 0.52 7.09
C VAL A 78 12.97 1.87 7.77
N ALA A 79 13.90 2.75 7.37
CA ALA A 79 14.10 4.06 7.98
C ALA A 79 13.21 5.18 7.38
N ARG A 80 12.07 4.83 6.77
CA ARG A 80 11.17 5.79 6.10
C ARG A 80 9.76 5.71 6.65
N ARG A 81 9.18 6.88 6.92
CA ARG A 81 7.75 6.98 7.31
C ARG A 81 6.85 7.34 6.14
N ASP A 82 7.39 7.94 5.09
CA ASP A 82 6.62 8.26 3.89
C ASP A 82 6.19 6.99 3.13
N VAL A 83 5.31 7.18 2.17
CA VAL A 83 4.76 6.06 1.39
C VAL A 83 5.67 5.58 0.26
N GLY A 84 6.85 6.17 0.06
CA GLY A 84 7.83 5.75 -0.93
C GLY A 84 7.62 6.27 -2.35
N THR A 85 6.57 7.07 -2.60
CA THR A 85 6.40 7.70 -3.91
C THR A 85 7.57 8.64 -4.23
N GLY A 86 8.12 8.54 -5.44
CA GLY A 86 9.24 9.38 -5.88
C GLY A 86 10.63 8.88 -5.46
N MET A 87 10.73 7.71 -4.83
CA MET A 87 12.03 7.08 -4.57
C MET A 87 12.79 6.82 -5.87
N SER A 88 14.08 7.12 -5.85
CA SER A 88 15.00 6.70 -6.91
C SER A 88 15.20 5.20 -6.93
N ASP A 89 15.68 4.67 -8.04
CA ASP A 89 16.00 3.25 -8.18
C ASP A 89 16.94 2.74 -7.08
N ALA A 90 17.97 3.54 -6.73
CA ALA A 90 18.92 3.19 -5.67
C ALA A 90 18.25 3.10 -4.28
N GLU A 91 17.33 4.02 -3.97
CA GLU A 91 16.59 3.98 -2.69
C GLU A 91 15.62 2.79 -2.63
N VAL A 92 14.96 2.45 -3.74
CA VAL A 92 14.11 1.26 -3.84
C VAL A 92 14.93 -0.02 -3.63
N ASP A 93 16.11 -0.10 -4.24
CA ASP A 93 17.01 -1.25 -4.11
C ASP A 93 17.55 -1.38 -2.67
N GLU A 94 17.95 -0.27 -2.05
CA GLU A 94 18.40 -0.26 -0.65
C GLU A 94 17.29 -0.70 0.31
N LEU A 95 16.07 -0.14 0.18
CA LEU A 95 14.93 -0.54 0.98
C LEU A 95 14.66 -2.04 0.82
N SER A 96 14.61 -2.52 -0.42
CA SER A 96 14.29 -3.91 -0.72
C SER A 96 15.34 -4.90 -0.22
N ALA A 97 16.60 -4.49 -0.18
CA ALA A 97 17.68 -5.30 0.38
C ALA A 97 17.57 -5.45 1.91
N ARG A 98 17.05 -4.42 2.60
CA ARG A 98 17.05 -4.34 4.07
C ARG A 98 15.74 -4.76 4.73
N ILE A 99 14.60 -4.55 4.04
CA ILE A 99 13.28 -4.80 4.63
C ILE A 99 13.15 -6.25 5.13
N ASP A 100 12.62 -6.43 6.34
CA ASP A 100 12.25 -7.74 6.83
C ASP A 100 10.99 -8.23 6.11
N LEU A 101 11.10 -9.29 5.32
CA LEU A 101 9.98 -9.82 4.51
C LEU A 101 8.90 -10.48 5.35
N GLN A 102 9.25 -11.07 6.49
CA GLN A 102 8.26 -11.64 7.40
C GLN A 102 7.48 -10.51 8.08
N ALA A 103 8.18 -9.47 8.53
CA ALA A 103 7.52 -8.28 9.08
C ALA A 103 6.67 -7.55 8.03
N LEU A 104 7.15 -7.47 6.76
CA LEU A 104 6.37 -6.89 5.67
C LEU A 104 5.04 -7.63 5.47
N ARG A 105 5.09 -8.96 5.50
CA ARG A 105 3.87 -9.76 5.42
C ARG A 105 2.93 -9.49 6.59
N GLY A 106 3.44 -9.48 7.82
CA GLY A 106 2.63 -9.20 8.99
C GLY A 106 2.06 -7.78 9.01
N TYR A 107 2.82 -6.79 8.51
CA TYR A 107 2.35 -5.41 8.36
C TYR A 107 1.22 -5.29 7.33
N TRP A 108 1.35 -5.98 6.19
CA TRP A 108 0.31 -6.08 5.17
C TRP A 108 -0.98 -6.67 5.76
N ASP A 109 -0.88 -7.78 6.49
CA ASP A 109 -2.02 -8.42 7.14
C ASP A 109 -2.67 -7.53 8.21
N ALA A 110 -1.86 -6.86 9.05
CA ALA A 110 -2.36 -5.97 10.09
C ALA A 110 -3.08 -4.73 9.50
N THR A 111 -2.58 -4.20 8.39
CA THR A 111 -3.24 -3.11 7.66
C THR A 111 -4.58 -3.59 7.10
N SER A 112 -4.60 -4.78 6.49
CA SER A 112 -5.82 -5.40 5.97
C SER A 112 -6.91 -5.58 7.05
N VAL A 113 -6.53 -6.11 8.20
CA VAL A 113 -7.47 -6.28 9.33
C VAL A 113 -8.12 -4.95 9.72
N ARG A 114 -7.36 -3.87 9.77
CA ARG A 114 -7.92 -2.55 10.11
C ARG A 114 -8.80 -1.98 9.00
N THR A 115 -8.44 -2.20 7.74
CA THR A 115 -9.27 -1.79 6.60
C THR A 115 -10.61 -2.52 6.62
N LEU A 116 -10.61 -3.85 6.79
CA LEU A 116 -11.83 -4.65 6.88
C LEU A 116 -12.71 -4.17 8.03
N ALA A 117 -12.12 -4.01 9.23
CA ALA A 117 -12.86 -3.55 10.41
C ALA A 117 -13.50 -2.16 10.20
N LEU A 118 -12.87 -1.27 9.45
CA LEU A 118 -13.50 0.00 9.08
C LEU A 118 -14.66 -0.21 8.11
N VAL A 119 -14.42 -0.94 7.02
CA VAL A 119 -15.41 -1.12 5.94
C VAL A 119 -16.67 -1.81 6.44
N GLU A 120 -16.55 -2.78 7.35
CA GLU A 120 -17.70 -3.45 7.98
C GLU A 120 -18.59 -2.51 8.79
N THR A 121 -18.08 -1.38 9.25
CA THR A 121 -18.89 -0.36 9.95
C THR A 121 -19.59 0.61 9.02
N LEU A 122 -19.18 0.70 7.75
CA LEU A 122 -19.70 1.67 6.80
C LEU A 122 -21.05 1.23 6.23
N ARG A 123 -21.89 2.22 5.95
CA ARG A 123 -23.11 2.09 5.15
C ARG A 123 -22.89 2.73 3.79
N GLY A 124 -23.72 2.37 2.82
CA GLY A 124 -23.59 2.96 1.47
C GLY A 124 -23.62 4.49 1.46
N SER A 125 -24.44 5.10 2.31
CA SER A 125 -24.50 6.57 2.48
C SER A 125 -23.21 7.19 3.01
N ASP A 126 -22.40 6.45 3.78
CA ASP A 126 -21.14 6.98 4.33
C ASP A 126 -20.07 7.12 3.25
N LEU A 127 -20.20 6.36 2.17
CA LEU A 127 -19.26 6.36 1.06
C LEU A 127 -19.24 7.68 0.28
N GLU A 128 -20.39 8.38 0.24
CA GLU A 128 -20.53 9.68 -0.45
C GLU A 128 -19.96 10.84 0.37
N ALA A 129 -19.69 10.64 1.66
CA ALA A 129 -19.19 11.69 2.52
C ALA A 129 -17.81 12.18 2.05
N ALA A 130 -17.64 13.50 1.98
CA ALA A 130 -16.36 14.11 1.62
C ALA A 130 -15.29 13.87 2.71
N VAL A 131 -14.08 13.60 2.28
CA VAL A 131 -12.90 13.60 3.15
C VAL A 131 -12.35 15.04 3.18
N PRO A 132 -12.27 15.68 4.36
CA PRO A 132 -11.77 17.05 4.44
C PRO A 132 -10.30 17.14 3.96
N GLY A 133 -10.07 17.93 2.89
CA GLY A 133 -8.73 18.09 2.32
C GLY A 133 -7.71 18.62 3.33
N GLU A 134 -8.14 19.47 4.28
CA GLU A 134 -7.25 19.97 5.34
C GLU A 134 -6.81 18.85 6.30
N ARG A 135 -7.66 17.87 6.60
CA ARG A 135 -7.25 16.67 7.34
C ARG A 135 -6.12 15.95 6.61
N VAL A 136 -6.28 15.72 5.30
CA VAL A 136 -5.26 15.05 4.48
C VAL A 136 -3.93 15.81 4.54
N ARG A 137 -3.96 17.14 4.32
CA ARG A 137 -2.76 17.98 4.36
C ARG A 137 -2.11 18.00 5.75
N SER A 138 -2.91 18.06 6.80
CA SER A 138 -2.42 18.05 8.18
C SER A 138 -1.71 16.74 8.51
N VAL A 139 -2.33 15.60 8.20
CA VAL A 139 -1.74 14.27 8.39
C VAL A 139 -0.43 14.13 7.62
N VAL A 140 -0.43 14.48 6.34
CA VAL A 140 0.78 14.37 5.52
C VAL A 140 1.94 15.17 6.11
N ARG A 141 1.68 16.40 6.59
CA ARG A 141 2.72 17.24 7.22
C ARG A 141 3.19 16.68 8.55
N SER A 142 2.25 16.34 9.46
CA SER A 142 2.59 15.95 10.83
C SER A 142 3.27 14.59 10.92
N GLU A 143 2.99 13.70 9.97
CA GLU A 143 3.49 12.33 9.98
C GLU A 143 4.53 12.06 8.89
N SER A 144 4.89 13.09 8.11
CA SER A 144 5.84 12.98 6.98
C SER A 144 5.44 11.85 6.01
N ALA A 145 4.13 11.73 5.73
CA ALA A 145 3.60 10.62 4.95
C ALA A 145 3.94 10.72 3.44
N VAL A 146 4.35 11.88 2.98
CA VAL A 146 4.80 12.14 1.60
C VAL A 146 6.19 12.77 1.65
N ALA A 147 7.10 12.26 0.84
CA ALA A 147 8.47 12.78 0.74
C ALA A 147 8.51 14.17 0.07
N PRO A 148 9.52 15.00 0.38
CA PRO A 148 9.76 16.24 -0.36
C PRO A 148 9.94 15.98 -1.86
N GLY A 149 9.39 16.89 -2.68
CA GLY A 149 9.44 16.79 -4.15
C GLY A 149 8.28 16.01 -4.79
N VAL A 150 7.38 15.44 -3.99
CA VAL A 150 6.18 14.72 -4.47
C VAL A 150 4.88 15.28 -3.86
N GLU A 151 4.87 16.57 -3.56
CA GLU A 151 3.72 17.27 -2.95
C GLU A 151 2.42 17.12 -3.76
N TRP A 152 2.54 16.87 -5.07
CA TRP A 152 1.41 16.57 -5.95
C TRP A 152 0.54 15.41 -5.42
N LEU A 153 1.13 14.44 -4.72
CA LEU A 153 0.39 13.30 -4.15
C LEU A 153 -0.55 13.77 -3.02
N THR A 154 -0.10 14.75 -2.22
CA THR A 154 -0.93 15.39 -1.19
C THR A 154 -2.14 16.08 -1.83
N ASP A 155 -1.93 16.84 -2.90
CA ASP A 155 -2.99 17.53 -3.62
C ASP A 155 -3.94 16.55 -4.32
N PHE A 156 -3.41 15.46 -4.85
CA PHE A 156 -4.19 14.39 -5.44
C PHE A 156 -5.17 13.77 -4.42
N TRP A 157 -4.73 13.52 -3.20
CA TRP A 157 -5.59 12.98 -2.14
C TRP A 157 -6.52 14.03 -1.52
N ALA A 158 -6.06 15.29 -1.38
CA ALA A 158 -6.81 16.37 -0.75
C ALA A 158 -7.84 17.05 -1.68
N GLY A 159 -7.90 16.67 -2.94
CA GLY A 159 -8.67 17.34 -4.00
C GLY A 159 -10.18 17.03 -3.98
N GLY A 160 -10.87 17.18 -2.84
CA GLY A 160 -12.32 17.02 -2.76
C GLY A 160 -12.79 15.58 -2.95
N ARG A 161 -12.08 14.62 -2.39
CA ARG A 161 -12.36 13.19 -2.51
C ARG A 161 -13.44 12.73 -1.55
N THR A 162 -14.26 11.76 -1.98
CA THR A 162 -15.19 11.05 -1.11
C THR A 162 -14.50 9.89 -0.39
N ARG A 163 -15.15 9.36 0.64
CA ARG A 163 -14.66 8.14 1.32
C ARG A 163 -14.60 6.95 0.35
N ALA A 164 -15.60 6.82 -0.55
CA ALA A 164 -15.58 5.79 -1.60
C ALA A 164 -14.35 5.92 -2.49
N TRP A 165 -14.03 7.15 -2.91
CA TRP A 165 -12.87 7.38 -3.76
C TRP A 165 -11.55 7.01 -3.06
N ILE A 166 -11.37 7.45 -1.81
CA ILE A 166 -10.17 7.12 -1.03
C ILE A 166 -10.03 5.60 -0.88
N LEU A 167 -11.09 4.90 -0.43
CA LEU A 167 -11.07 3.44 -0.29
C LEU A 167 -10.76 2.74 -1.62
N ALA A 168 -11.48 3.08 -2.68
CA ALA A 168 -11.27 2.45 -3.98
C ALA A 168 -9.86 2.71 -4.51
N GLN A 169 -9.38 3.96 -4.43
CA GLN A 169 -8.07 4.32 -4.96
C GLN A 169 -6.94 3.68 -4.16
N THR A 170 -6.98 3.71 -2.82
CA THR A 170 -5.81 3.37 -2.00
C THR A 170 -5.79 1.92 -1.51
N ALA A 171 -6.95 1.26 -1.41
CA ALA A 171 -7.04 -0.11 -0.94
C ALA A 171 -7.44 -1.14 -2.03
N LEU A 172 -7.84 -0.69 -3.22
CA LEU A 172 -8.12 -1.58 -4.36
C LEU A 172 -7.28 -1.24 -5.59
N LEU A 173 -7.56 -0.12 -6.27
CA LEU A 173 -6.99 0.15 -7.59
C LEU A 173 -5.47 0.24 -7.57
N HIS A 174 -4.91 0.93 -6.59
CA HIS A 174 -3.48 1.08 -6.42
C HIS A 174 -2.79 -0.27 -6.08
N PRO A 175 -3.21 -1.05 -5.07
CA PRO A 175 -2.62 -2.35 -4.80
C PRO A 175 -2.83 -3.37 -5.93
N TYR A 176 -3.98 -3.35 -6.62
CA TYR A 176 -4.16 -4.19 -7.81
C TYR A 176 -3.20 -3.82 -8.94
N GLY A 177 -2.98 -2.52 -9.18
CA GLY A 177 -1.99 -2.05 -10.16
C GLY A 177 -0.60 -2.61 -9.85
N HIS A 178 -0.14 -2.47 -8.62
CA HIS A 178 1.15 -2.98 -8.16
C HIS A 178 1.21 -4.51 -8.09
N TYR A 179 0.10 -5.18 -7.81
CA TYR A 179 0.05 -6.64 -7.93
C TYR A 179 0.33 -7.10 -9.36
N TYR A 180 -0.27 -6.45 -10.36
CA TYR A 180 0.01 -6.81 -11.76
C TYR A 180 1.41 -6.41 -12.21
N GLU A 181 1.95 -5.29 -11.72
CA GLU A 181 3.36 -4.93 -11.90
C GLU A 181 4.28 -6.02 -11.31
N ALA A 182 3.99 -6.49 -10.09
CA ALA A 182 4.74 -7.58 -9.46
C ALA A 182 4.66 -8.90 -10.25
N ARG A 183 3.50 -9.19 -10.86
CA ARG A 183 3.38 -10.37 -11.75
C ARG A 183 4.22 -10.25 -13.01
N VAL A 184 4.29 -9.05 -13.59
CA VAL A 184 5.19 -8.80 -14.74
C VAL A 184 6.64 -8.99 -14.31
N ALA A 185 7.05 -8.42 -13.17
CA ALA A 185 8.38 -8.61 -12.61
C ALA A 185 8.71 -10.10 -12.40
N ALA A 186 7.77 -10.87 -11.82
CA ALA A 186 7.92 -12.31 -11.63
C ALA A 186 8.08 -13.08 -12.96
N GLY A 187 7.31 -12.70 -14.00
CA GLY A 187 7.42 -13.29 -15.33
C GLY A 187 8.77 -13.04 -16.00
N LEU A 188 9.37 -11.87 -15.77
CA LEU A 188 10.70 -11.53 -16.29
C LEU A 188 11.82 -12.39 -15.67
N TRP A 189 11.66 -12.84 -14.42
CA TRP A 189 12.56 -13.82 -13.80
C TRP A 189 12.45 -15.19 -14.45
N GLY A 190 11.24 -15.67 -14.75
CA GLY A 190 11.01 -16.93 -15.43
C GLY A 190 11.58 -16.97 -16.85
N ALA A 191 11.56 -15.84 -17.57
CA ALA A 191 12.12 -15.73 -18.91
C ALA A 191 13.68 -15.74 -18.95
N ARG A 192 14.33 -15.58 -17.79
CA ARG A 192 15.81 -15.59 -17.66
C ARG A 192 16.39 -16.93 -17.19
N SER A 193 15.54 -17.89 -16.82
CA SER A 193 16.00 -19.25 -16.52
C SER A 193 16.38 -19.93 -17.83
N PRO A 194 17.63 -20.47 -17.99
CA PRO A 194 18.08 -21.14 -19.19
C PRO A 194 17.30 -22.42 -19.47
#